data_f884396d2f89708f8ab411b98a2ee578
#
_entry.id   f884396d2f89708f8ab411b98a2ee578
#
_cell.length_a   1.000
_cell.length_b   1.000
_cell.length_c   1.000
_cell.angle_alpha   90.00
_cell.angle_beta   90.00
_cell.angle_gamma   90.00
#
_symmetry.space_group_name_H-M   'P 1'
#
loop_
_entity.id
_entity.type
_entity.pdbx_description
1 polymer ?
#
loop_
_entity_poly.entity_id
_entity_poly.type
_entity_poly.pdbx_seq_one_letter_code
_entity_poly.pdbx_strand_id
1 'polypeptide(L)'
;MMATISDRSTVVVMKDQVSCDLSGEAAILNLKSGVYFGLNTVGASIWKLIQEPKKVSEIRDAILKEYDVEPDRCEADLLALLQELLEKKLIEVKNETGQ
;
A
#
# COMPACT_ATOMS: atom_id res chain seq x y z
N MET A 1 14.00 8.89 -12.56
CA MET A 1 13.85 7.44 -12.75
C MET A 1 12.70 6.91 -11.92
N MET A 2 11.89 6.10 -12.49
CA MET A 2 10.72 5.59 -11.79
C MET A 2 11.08 4.42 -10.90
N ALA A 3 10.53 4.41 -9.70
CA ALA A 3 10.68 3.26 -8.83
C ALA A 3 9.83 2.11 -9.36
N THR A 4 10.36 0.92 -9.36
CA THR A 4 9.65 -0.27 -9.77
C THR A 4 9.26 -1.05 -8.51
N ILE A 5 7.99 -1.33 -8.36
CA ILE A 5 7.50 -2.10 -7.22
C ILE A 5 7.38 -3.56 -7.64
N SER A 6 8.00 -4.43 -6.87
CA SER A 6 7.94 -5.87 -7.11
C SER A 6 7.62 -6.56 -5.80
N ASP A 7 7.46 -7.88 -5.85
CA ASP A 7 7.17 -8.64 -4.64
C ASP A 7 8.32 -8.61 -3.63
N ARG A 8 9.51 -8.20 -4.04
CA ARG A 8 10.65 -8.04 -3.16
C ARG A 8 10.78 -6.64 -2.57
N SER A 9 10.00 -5.70 -3.07
CA SER A 9 10.03 -4.33 -2.55
C SER A 9 9.49 -4.28 -1.14
N THR A 10 10.05 -3.38 -0.34
CA THR A 10 9.53 -3.08 0.99
C THR A 10 8.81 -1.76 0.92
N VAL A 11 7.60 -1.69 1.46
CA VAL A 11 6.80 -0.48 1.45
C VAL A 11 6.42 -0.09 2.87
N VAL A 12 6.31 1.22 3.09
CA VAL A 12 5.91 1.76 4.38
C VAL A 12 5.24 3.10 4.14
N VAL A 13 4.29 3.46 5.01
CA VAL A 13 3.61 4.74 4.87
C VAL A 13 4.59 5.88 5.10
N MET A 14 4.35 6.99 4.38
CA MET A 14 5.10 8.21 4.63
C MET A 14 4.58 8.89 5.89
N LYS A 15 5.40 9.76 6.47
CA LYS A 15 4.95 10.61 7.56
C LYS A 15 4.13 11.76 6.99
N ASP A 16 3.64 12.67 7.78
CA ASP A 16 2.94 13.86 7.33
C ASP A 16 1.59 13.57 6.68
N GLN A 17 0.94 12.52 7.11
CA GLN A 17 -0.40 12.23 6.62
C GLN A 17 -1.24 11.69 7.76
N VAL A 18 -2.54 11.86 7.64
CA VAL A 18 -3.49 11.31 8.60
C VAL A 18 -4.43 10.38 7.88
N SER A 19 -4.89 9.37 8.57
CA SER A 19 -5.87 8.46 8.00
C SER A 19 -7.03 8.32 8.96
N CYS A 20 -8.19 8.02 8.38
CA CYS A 20 -9.43 7.87 9.13
C CYS A 20 -10.06 6.56 8.73
N ASP A 21 -10.44 5.77 9.72
CA ASP A 21 -11.06 4.47 9.50
C ASP A 21 -12.57 4.67 9.47
N LEU A 22 -13.20 4.31 8.34
CA LEU A 22 -14.62 4.56 8.10
C LEU A 22 -15.36 3.25 7.86
N SER A 23 -15.61 2.49 8.92
CA SER A 23 -16.43 1.28 8.84
C SER A 23 -15.91 0.29 7.78
N GLY A 24 -14.65 -0.06 7.85
CA GLY A 24 -14.06 -1.00 6.91
C GLY A 24 -13.45 -0.36 5.69
N GLU A 25 -13.58 0.96 5.58
CA GLU A 25 -12.90 1.73 4.55
C GLU A 25 -11.98 2.71 5.23
N ALA A 26 -11.13 3.38 4.47
CA ALA A 26 -10.22 4.34 5.04
C ALA A 26 -10.04 5.51 4.09
N ALA A 27 -9.73 6.65 4.66
CA ALA A 27 -9.40 7.85 3.91
C ALA A 27 -8.07 8.38 4.40
N ILE A 28 -7.21 8.78 3.47
CA ILE A 28 -5.89 9.29 3.78
C ILE A 28 -5.81 10.72 3.29
N LEU A 29 -5.28 11.61 4.13
CA LEU A 29 -5.03 12.98 3.73
C LEU A 29 -3.55 13.28 3.90
N ASN A 30 -2.90 13.69 2.83
CA ASN A 30 -1.52 14.14 2.88
C ASN A 30 -1.53 15.60 3.32
N LEU A 31 -0.91 15.88 4.47
CA LEU A 31 -0.98 17.22 5.07
C LEU A 31 -0.19 18.25 4.29
N LYS A 32 0.83 17.83 3.54
CA LYS A 32 1.64 18.76 2.78
C LYS A 32 1.00 19.17 1.46
N SER A 33 0.45 18.18 0.75
CA SER A 33 -0.10 18.44 -0.58
C SER A 33 -1.59 18.69 -0.58
N GLY A 34 -2.28 18.30 0.49
CA GLY A 34 -3.72 18.36 0.54
C GLY A 34 -4.41 17.28 -0.27
N VAL A 35 -3.65 16.31 -0.76
CA VAL A 35 -4.20 15.22 -1.55
C VAL A 35 -4.97 14.26 -0.65
N TYR A 36 -6.18 13.94 -1.07
CA TYR A 36 -7.06 13.01 -0.39
C TYR A 36 -7.13 11.71 -1.19
N PHE A 37 -7.11 10.58 -0.50
CA PHE A 37 -7.17 9.29 -1.17
C PHE A 37 -8.05 8.35 -0.37
N GLY A 38 -9.09 7.81 -1.03
CA GLY A 38 -10.02 6.88 -0.39
C GLY A 38 -9.61 5.44 -0.66
N LEU A 39 -9.74 4.59 0.34
CA LEU A 39 -9.42 3.18 0.26
C LEU A 39 -10.66 2.35 0.55
N ASN A 40 -10.88 1.32 -0.27
CA ASN A 40 -11.93 0.36 0.01
C ASN A 40 -11.46 -0.59 1.11
N THR A 41 -12.27 -1.61 1.42
CA THR A 41 -11.99 -2.54 2.52
C THR A 41 -10.63 -3.21 2.38
N VAL A 42 -10.31 -3.72 1.20
CA VAL A 42 -9.04 -4.38 0.97
C VAL A 42 -7.89 -3.38 1.07
N GLY A 43 -8.06 -2.21 0.46
CA GLY A 43 -7.05 -1.15 0.53
C GLY A 43 -6.81 -0.69 1.96
N ALA A 44 -7.86 -0.62 2.76
CA ALA A 44 -7.72 -0.25 4.17
C ALA A 44 -6.91 -1.28 4.93
N SER A 45 -7.12 -2.57 4.64
CA SER A 45 -6.33 -3.64 5.26
C SER A 45 -4.86 -3.52 4.87
N ILE A 46 -4.60 -3.24 3.60
CA ILE A 46 -3.22 -3.05 3.13
C ILE A 46 -2.59 -1.86 3.84
N TRP A 47 -3.33 -0.76 3.97
CA TRP A 47 -2.83 0.44 4.63
C TRP A 47 -2.43 0.16 6.07
N LYS A 48 -3.21 -0.65 6.78
CA LYS A 48 -2.88 -1.02 8.16
C LYS A 48 -1.59 -1.83 8.22
N LEU A 49 -1.38 -2.71 7.26
CA LEU A 49 -0.19 -3.56 7.25
C LEU A 49 1.08 -2.75 7.03
N ILE A 50 1.02 -1.72 6.21
CA ILE A 50 2.23 -0.97 5.86
C ILE A 50 2.52 0.19 6.80
N GLN A 51 1.83 0.27 7.94
CA GLN A 51 2.22 1.20 8.99
C GLN A 51 3.63 0.91 9.48
N GLU A 52 4.05 -0.34 9.36
CA GLU A 52 5.44 -0.75 9.55
C GLU A 52 5.96 -1.26 8.21
N PRO A 53 7.26 -1.20 7.97
CA PRO A 53 7.79 -1.69 6.69
C PRO A 53 7.42 -3.15 6.45
N LYS A 54 6.90 -3.42 5.28
CA LYS A 54 6.47 -4.76 4.88
C LYS A 54 6.91 -5.03 3.45
N LYS A 55 7.29 -6.27 3.17
CA LYS A 55 7.52 -6.67 1.80
C LYS A 55 6.20 -6.86 1.09
N VAL A 56 6.19 -6.59 -0.21
CA VAL A 56 4.98 -6.76 -1.00
C VAL A 56 4.48 -8.20 -0.90
N SER A 57 5.40 -9.17 -0.91
CA SER A 57 5.01 -10.57 -0.78
C SER A 57 4.31 -10.86 0.55
N GLU A 58 4.76 -10.22 1.62
CA GLU A 58 4.12 -10.37 2.92
C GLU A 58 2.71 -9.80 2.93
N ILE A 59 2.53 -8.65 2.28
CA ILE A 59 1.22 -8.03 2.16
C ILE A 59 0.29 -8.93 1.35
N ARG A 60 0.78 -9.43 0.22
CA ARG A 60 0.00 -10.33 -0.63
C ARG A 60 -0.48 -11.54 0.16
N ASP A 61 0.44 -12.18 0.89
CA ASP A 61 0.10 -13.38 1.64
C ASP A 61 -0.94 -13.09 2.72
N ALA A 62 -0.83 -11.94 3.38
CA ALA A 62 -1.81 -11.56 4.41
C ALA A 62 -3.19 -11.34 3.80
N ILE A 63 -3.26 -10.69 2.64
CA ILE A 63 -4.53 -10.46 1.97
C ILE A 63 -5.14 -11.77 1.50
N LEU A 64 -4.32 -12.68 1.00
CA LEU A 64 -4.81 -13.99 0.55
C LEU A 64 -5.37 -14.82 1.70
N LYS A 65 -4.86 -14.62 2.90
CA LYS A 65 -5.40 -15.30 4.08
C LYS A 65 -6.71 -14.71 4.55
N GLU A 66 -6.87 -13.41 4.38
CA GLU A 66 -8.03 -12.71 4.91
C GLU A 66 -9.19 -12.68 3.93
N TYR A 67 -8.92 -12.64 2.64
CA TYR A 67 -9.93 -12.47 1.61
C TYR A 67 -9.88 -13.62 0.61
N ASP A 68 -11.05 -13.97 0.08
CA ASP A 68 -11.16 -15.03 -0.91
C ASP A 68 -10.99 -14.43 -2.29
N VAL A 69 -9.74 -14.29 -2.72
CA VAL A 69 -9.41 -13.72 -4.02
C VAL A 69 -8.38 -14.60 -4.71
N GLU A 70 -8.33 -14.52 -6.01
CA GLU A 70 -7.34 -15.27 -6.78
C GLU A 70 -5.96 -14.63 -6.62
N PRO A 71 -4.91 -15.47 -6.45
CA PRO A 71 -3.56 -14.93 -6.22
C PRO A 71 -3.07 -13.97 -7.29
N ASP A 72 -3.27 -14.30 -8.57
CA ASP A 72 -2.80 -13.45 -9.65
C ASP A 72 -3.50 -12.09 -9.64
N ARG A 73 -4.80 -12.12 -9.39
CA ARG A 73 -5.56 -10.88 -9.33
C ARG A 73 -5.20 -10.07 -8.10
N CYS A 74 -4.99 -10.74 -6.98
CA CYS A 74 -4.57 -10.09 -5.75
C CYS A 74 -3.26 -9.34 -5.96
N GLU A 75 -2.30 -9.99 -6.59
CA GLU A 75 -1.00 -9.36 -6.84
C GLU A 75 -1.13 -8.17 -7.77
N ALA A 76 -1.90 -8.31 -8.86
CA ALA A 76 -2.07 -7.22 -9.81
C ALA A 76 -2.73 -6.01 -9.15
N ASP A 77 -3.79 -6.25 -8.39
CA ASP A 77 -4.51 -5.16 -7.71
C ASP A 77 -3.64 -4.51 -6.64
N LEU A 78 -2.89 -5.33 -5.91
CA LEU A 78 -1.98 -4.82 -4.89
C LEU A 78 -0.91 -3.92 -5.49
N LEU A 79 -0.28 -4.37 -6.57
CA LEU A 79 0.77 -3.56 -7.21
C LEU A 79 0.20 -2.27 -7.78
N ALA A 80 -1.01 -2.34 -8.35
CA ALA A 80 -1.65 -1.14 -8.89
C ALA A 80 -1.92 -0.12 -7.78
N LEU A 81 -2.43 -0.60 -6.64
CA LEU A 81 -2.71 0.29 -5.51
C LEU A 81 -1.43 0.90 -4.96
N LEU A 82 -0.39 0.08 -4.78
CA LEU A 82 0.87 0.58 -4.24
C LEU A 82 1.50 1.59 -5.19
N GLN A 83 1.41 1.35 -6.50
CA GLN A 83 1.93 2.30 -7.48
C GLN A 83 1.19 3.63 -7.38
N GLU A 84 -0.12 3.59 -7.21
CA GLU A 84 -0.93 4.80 -7.05
C GLU A 84 -0.54 5.56 -5.79
N LEU A 85 -0.38 4.84 -4.68
CA LEU A 85 0.01 5.45 -3.42
C LEU A 85 1.40 6.08 -3.52
N LEU A 86 2.30 5.42 -4.24
CA LEU A 86 3.65 5.96 -4.45
C LEU A 86 3.60 7.24 -5.27
N GLU A 87 2.79 7.27 -6.33
CA GLU A 87 2.66 8.44 -7.18
C GLU A 87 2.10 9.62 -6.42
N LYS A 88 1.24 9.36 -5.45
CA LYS A 88 0.67 10.42 -4.62
C LYS A 88 1.54 10.75 -3.40
N LYS A 89 2.69 10.10 -3.31
CA LYS A 89 3.66 10.34 -2.23
C LYS A 89 3.11 10.01 -0.85
N LEU A 90 2.27 9.00 -0.80
CA LEU A 90 1.70 8.54 0.46
C LEU A 90 2.48 7.39 1.07
N ILE A 91 3.29 6.71 0.29
CA ILE A 91 4.15 5.63 0.77
C ILE A 91 5.57 5.80 0.25
N GLU A 92 6.46 5.09 0.89
CA GLU A 92 7.87 5.00 0.51
C GLU A 92 8.15 3.57 0.08
N VAL A 93 8.93 3.39 -0.97
CA VAL A 93 9.28 2.07 -1.47
C VAL A 93 10.79 1.92 -1.41
N LYS A 94 11.23 0.82 -0.83
CA LYS A 94 12.65 0.46 -0.80
C LYS A 94 12.81 -0.86 -1.52
N ASN A 95 13.55 -0.82 -2.61
CA ASN A 95 13.82 -2.04 -3.35
C ASN A 95 15.01 -2.74 -2.75
N GLU A 96 14.87 -4.07 -2.69
CA GLU A 96 15.99 -4.87 -2.26
C GLU A 96 16.93 -4.96 -3.45
N THR A 97 17.93 -4.14 -3.43
CA THR A 97 18.83 -4.14 -4.54
C THR A 97 20.09 -4.78 -4.10
N GLY A 98 20.74 -5.41 -4.98
CA GLY A 98 22.01 -6.01 -4.66
C GLY A 98 23.10 -4.98 -4.52
N GLN A 99 22.73 -3.75 -4.37
CA GLN A 99 23.68 -2.76 -4.29
C GLN A 99 24.19 -2.48 -3.17
#